data_e34e1e2b107ad9cb4bcbd5e0850c2071
#
_entry.id   e34e1e2b107ad9cb4bcbd5e0850c2071
#
_cell.length_a   1.000
_cell.length_b   1.000
_cell.length_c   1.000
_cell.angle_alpha   90.00
_cell.angle_beta   90.00
_cell.angle_gamma   90.00
#
_symmetry.space_group_name_H-M   'P 1'
#
loop_
_entity.id
_entity.type
_entity.pdbx_description
1 polymer ?
#
loop_
_entity_poly.entity_id
_entity_poly.type
_entity_poly.pdbx_seq_one_letter_code
_entity_poly.pdbx_strand_id
1 'polypeptide(L)'
;MKKKTILSIVALLIVVLAIFGITKFVGAEGKGEGETVVVTHDSGETTVNKNSKRIVVFDFGILDSLDKLNVQGIVGVVQNGLPEHLSKFAGEEYSSVGSLKEPNMEKIFELNPDLIIISGRQADYYEELSK
;
A
#
# COMPACT_ATOMS: atom_id res chain seq x y z
N MET A 1 47.30 -38.70 6.87
CA MET A 1 46.96 -37.67 5.87
C MET A 1 45.50 -37.67 5.46
N LYS A 2 44.88 -38.78 5.20
CA LYS A 2 43.45 -38.83 4.75
C LYS A 2 42.43 -38.21 5.75
N LYS A 3 42.63 -38.35 7.05
CA LYS A 3 41.72 -37.77 8.07
C LYS A 3 41.77 -36.26 8.15
N LYS A 4 42.96 -35.67 7.97
CA LYS A 4 43.12 -34.18 7.98
C LYS A 4 42.50 -33.51 6.74
N THR A 5 42.60 -34.15 5.58
CA THR A 5 42.03 -33.70 4.33
C THR A 5 40.48 -33.75 4.35
N ILE A 6 39.93 -34.84 4.94
CA ILE A 6 38.46 -34.97 5.10
C ILE A 6 37.93 -33.92 6.08
N LEU A 7 38.63 -33.67 7.19
CA LEU A 7 38.23 -32.63 8.15
C LEU A 7 38.22 -31.24 7.56
N SER A 8 39.20 -30.92 6.68
CA SER A 8 39.26 -29.64 5.98
C SER A 8 38.12 -29.46 4.95
N ILE A 9 37.76 -30.53 4.25
CA ILE A 9 36.64 -30.52 3.28
C ILE A 9 35.32 -30.38 4.01
N VAL A 10 35.10 -31.03 5.13
CA VAL A 10 33.90 -30.91 5.95
C VAL A 10 33.78 -29.51 6.54
N ALA A 11 34.87 -28.91 7.03
CA ALA A 11 34.88 -27.52 7.51
C ALA A 11 34.56 -26.53 6.41
N LEU A 12 35.08 -26.72 5.19
CA LEU A 12 34.77 -25.87 4.03
C LEU A 12 33.27 -25.96 3.61
N LEU A 13 32.72 -27.18 3.63
CA LEU A 13 31.31 -27.43 3.34
C LEU A 13 30.36 -26.76 4.35
N ILE A 14 30.71 -26.77 5.63
CA ILE A 14 29.93 -26.10 6.69
C ILE A 14 29.97 -24.59 6.52
N VAL A 15 31.12 -24.01 6.13
CA VAL A 15 31.24 -22.58 5.86
C VAL A 15 30.41 -22.19 4.64
N VAL A 16 30.42 -22.98 3.58
CA VAL A 16 29.61 -22.72 2.37
C VAL A 16 28.11 -22.83 2.68
N LEU A 17 27.68 -23.79 3.46
CA LEU A 17 26.29 -23.93 3.91
C LEU A 17 25.87 -22.80 4.86
N ALA A 18 26.76 -22.29 5.71
CA ALA A 18 26.49 -21.14 6.57
C ALA A 18 26.33 -19.86 5.76
N ILE A 19 27.15 -19.62 4.73
CA ILE A 19 27.04 -18.47 3.83
C ILE A 19 25.76 -18.56 3.01
N PHE A 20 25.38 -19.73 2.52
CA PHE A 20 24.13 -19.92 1.77
C PHE A 20 22.88 -19.83 2.66
N GLY A 21 22.97 -20.21 3.92
CA GLY A 21 21.90 -20.07 4.92
C GLY A 21 21.67 -18.62 5.34
N ILE A 22 22.73 -17.82 5.45
CA ILE A 22 22.63 -16.42 5.86
C ILE A 22 21.99 -15.56 4.76
N THR A 23 22.24 -15.87 3.49
CA THR A 23 21.61 -15.12 2.37
C THR A 23 20.11 -15.36 2.22
N LYS A 24 19.57 -16.43 2.82
CA LYS A 24 18.12 -16.68 2.86
C LYS A 24 17.43 -16.12 4.11
N PHE A 25 18.17 -15.68 5.12
CA PHE A 25 17.60 -15.20 6.39
C PHE A 25 17.61 -13.68 6.54
N VAL A 26 18.24 -12.94 5.63
CA VAL A 26 18.23 -11.46 5.57
C VAL A 26 17.24 -10.97 4.51
N GLY A 27 16.09 -11.60 4.42
CA GLY A 27 15.10 -11.25 3.42
C GLY A 27 13.67 -11.57 3.83
N ALA A 28 13.34 -11.46 5.10
CA ALA A 28 11.99 -11.79 5.54
C ALA A 28 11.47 -10.80 6.58
N GLU A 29 11.31 -9.56 6.17
CA GLU A 29 10.22 -8.67 6.60
C GLU A 29 9.95 -7.65 5.48
N GLY A 30 9.77 -8.17 4.28
CA GLY A 30 9.08 -7.46 3.21
C GLY A 30 7.60 -7.71 3.41
N LYS A 31 6.81 -6.68 3.73
CA LYS A 31 5.41 -6.56 3.28
C LYS A 31 5.39 -7.16 1.89
N GLY A 32 4.51 -8.13 1.62
CA GLY A 32 4.48 -8.83 0.35
C GLY A 32 4.64 -7.83 -0.80
N GLU A 33 5.79 -7.87 -1.46
CA GLU A 33 6.05 -7.06 -2.64
C GLU A 33 5.13 -7.54 -3.75
N GLY A 34 3.91 -7.00 -3.72
CA GLY A 34 3.01 -7.06 -4.86
C GLY A 34 3.66 -6.29 -6.01
N GLU A 35 3.31 -6.64 -7.21
CA GLU A 35 3.73 -5.91 -8.40
C GLU A 35 3.37 -4.43 -8.24
N THR A 36 4.33 -3.53 -8.45
CA THR A 36 4.15 -2.08 -8.29
C THR A 36 4.12 -1.39 -9.65
N VAL A 37 3.61 -0.17 -9.65
CA VAL A 37 3.66 0.74 -10.79
C VAL A 37 4.03 2.15 -10.30
N VAL A 38 4.80 2.86 -11.08
CA VAL A 38 5.10 4.28 -10.85
C VAL A 38 4.04 5.11 -11.57
N VAL A 39 3.38 5.98 -10.82
CA VAL A 39 2.38 6.93 -11.34
C VAL A 39 2.99 8.33 -11.29
N THR A 40 3.07 8.98 -12.45
CA THR A 40 3.47 10.39 -12.56
C THR A 40 2.23 11.27 -12.45
N HIS A 41 2.29 12.30 -11.62
CA HIS A 41 1.19 13.23 -11.35
C HIS A 41 1.74 14.64 -11.07
N ASP A 42 0.86 15.61 -10.87
CA ASP A 42 1.24 17.03 -10.71
C ASP A 42 2.16 17.30 -9.52
N SER A 43 2.10 16.47 -8.46
CA SER A 43 2.97 16.59 -7.27
C SER A 43 4.26 15.75 -7.38
N GLY A 44 4.49 15.03 -8.48
CA GLY A 44 5.69 14.22 -8.69
C GLY A 44 5.41 12.80 -9.15
N GLU A 45 6.09 11.84 -8.57
CA GLU A 45 5.95 10.41 -8.87
C GLU A 45 5.68 9.61 -7.59
N THR A 46 4.74 8.69 -7.67
CA THR A 46 4.41 7.79 -6.55
C THR A 46 4.44 6.35 -7.01
N THR A 47 5.14 5.50 -6.26
CA THR A 47 5.12 4.05 -6.47
C THR A 47 3.95 3.47 -5.71
N VAL A 48 3.03 2.81 -6.42
CA VAL A 48 1.82 2.21 -5.84
C VAL A 48 1.75 0.71 -6.13
N ASN A 49 1.12 -0.04 -5.24
CA ASN A 49 0.86 -1.47 -5.46
C ASN A 49 -0.25 -1.63 -6.50
N LYS A 50 -0.04 -2.48 -7.51
CA LYS A 50 -1.08 -2.78 -8.53
C LYS A 50 -2.33 -3.43 -7.92
N ASN A 51 -2.20 -4.13 -6.81
CA ASN A 51 -3.29 -4.82 -6.11
C ASN A 51 -3.49 -4.23 -4.71
N SER A 52 -3.69 -2.93 -4.62
CA SER A 52 -4.01 -2.26 -3.35
C SER A 52 -5.26 -2.86 -2.71
N LYS A 53 -5.21 -3.07 -1.40
CA LYS A 53 -6.26 -3.76 -0.62
C LYS A 53 -7.00 -2.84 0.33
N ARG A 54 -6.45 -1.67 0.60
CA ARG A 54 -7.01 -0.69 1.53
C ARG A 54 -6.94 0.71 0.91
N ILE A 55 -7.98 1.03 0.15
CA ILE A 55 -8.03 2.23 -0.70
C ILE A 55 -8.87 3.30 -0.02
N VAL A 56 -8.34 4.51 0.08
CA VAL A 56 -9.05 5.72 0.49
C VAL A 56 -9.23 6.62 -0.74
N VAL A 57 -10.43 7.17 -0.94
CA VAL A 57 -10.78 7.96 -2.13
C VAL A 57 -11.38 9.30 -1.75
N PHE A 58 -10.78 10.38 -2.22
CA PHE A 58 -11.21 11.76 -1.99
C PHE A 58 -11.92 12.41 -3.19
N ASP A 59 -12.15 11.68 -4.27
CA ASP A 59 -12.81 12.23 -5.48
C ASP A 59 -14.01 11.37 -5.89
N PHE A 60 -15.17 11.99 -6.05
CA PHE A 60 -16.42 11.30 -6.40
C PHE A 60 -16.42 10.73 -7.82
N GLY A 61 -15.75 11.40 -8.78
CA GLY A 61 -15.62 10.88 -10.14
C GLY A 61 -14.75 9.65 -10.22
N ILE A 62 -13.67 9.64 -9.46
CA ILE A 62 -12.81 8.44 -9.31
C ILE A 62 -13.58 7.34 -8.59
N LEU A 63 -14.29 7.66 -7.50
CA LEU A 63 -15.10 6.70 -6.76
C LEU A 63 -16.16 6.01 -7.66
N ASP A 64 -16.85 6.80 -8.50
CA ASP A 64 -17.80 6.28 -9.49
C ASP A 64 -17.12 5.33 -10.50
N SER A 65 -15.94 5.69 -10.96
CA SER A 65 -15.18 4.85 -11.89
C SER A 65 -14.73 3.53 -11.25
N LEU A 66 -14.21 3.58 -10.02
CA LEU A 66 -13.80 2.39 -9.25
C LEU A 66 -15.00 1.48 -8.97
N ASP A 67 -16.15 2.08 -8.69
CA ASP A 67 -17.39 1.35 -8.48
C ASP A 67 -17.85 0.60 -9.73
N LYS A 68 -17.89 1.27 -10.87
CA LYS A 68 -18.26 0.66 -12.16
C LYS A 68 -17.29 -0.42 -12.62
N LEU A 69 -16.02 -0.31 -12.24
CA LEU A 69 -15.01 -1.32 -12.49
C LEU A 69 -15.02 -2.46 -11.44
N ASN A 70 -15.91 -2.41 -10.46
CA ASN A 70 -16.02 -3.37 -9.36
C ASN A 70 -14.70 -3.53 -8.58
N VAL A 71 -13.96 -2.45 -8.39
CA VAL A 71 -12.72 -2.45 -7.61
C VAL A 71 -13.03 -2.75 -6.15
N GLN A 72 -12.32 -3.71 -5.59
CA GLN A 72 -12.45 -4.12 -4.19
C GLN A 72 -11.42 -3.38 -3.32
N GLY A 73 -11.66 -3.35 -2.02
CA GLY A 73 -10.71 -2.81 -1.06
C GLY A 73 -10.89 -1.31 -0.75
N ILE A 74 -11.95 -0.66 -1.22
CA ILE A 74 -12.27 0.70 -0.79
C ILE A 74 -12.70 0.63 0.68
N VAL A 75 -11.97 1.30 1.56
CA VAL A 75 -12.20 1.29 3.02
C VAL A 75 -12.60 2.66 3.57
N GLY A 76 -12.27 3.73 2.86
CA GLY A 76 -12.56 5.09 3.29
C GLY A 76 -12.92 6.00 2.12
N VAL A 77 -13.94 6.82 2.32
CA VAL A 77 -14.45 7.78 1.33
C VAL A 77 -14.91 9.06 2.00
N VAL A 78 -15.04 10.13 1.23
CA VAL A 78 -15.77 11.33 1.68
C VAL A 78 -17.26 11.02 1.61
N GLN A 79 -17.94 10.96 2.75
CA GLN A 79 -19.38 10.66 2.80
C GLN A 79 -20.26 11.92 2.71
N ASN A 80 -19.72 13.08 3.13
CA ASN A 80 -20.46 14.32 3.06
C ASN A 80 -20.59 14.82 1.60
N GLY A 81 -21.81 14.97 1.14
CA GLY A 81 -22.11 15.43 -0.22
C GLY A 81 -21.97 14.34 -1.29
N LEU A 82 -22.02 13.05 -0.91
CA LEU A 82 -22.07 11.95 -1.87
C LEU A 82 -23.25 12.13 -2.85
N PRO A 83 -22.99 12.00 -4.16
CA PRO A 83 -24.06 11.91 -5.15
C PRO A 83 -24.98 10.72 -4.92
N GLU A 84 -26.24 10.82 -5.30
CA GLU A 84 -27.24 9.77 -5.08
C GLU A 84 -26.82 8.40 -5.62
N HIS A 85 -26.21 8.37 -6.81
CA HIS A 85 -25.74 7.13 -7.44
C HIS A 85 -24.54 6.47 -6.71
N LEU A 86 -23.92 7.18 -5.77
CA LEU A 86 -22.84 6.69 -4.90
C LEU A 86 -23.32 6.47 -3.47
N SER A 87 -24.61 6.54 -3.20
CA SER A 87 -25.20 6.48 -1.84
C SER A 87 -24.84 5.18 -1.07
N LYS A 88 -24.50 4.09 -1.76
CA LYS A 88 -24.01 2.87 -1.11
C LYS A 88 -22.76 3.09 -0.28
N PHE A 89 -21.90 4.06 -0.65
CA PHE A 89 -20.68 4.39 0.08
C PHE A 89 -20.93 5.20 1.38
N ALA A 90 -22.20 5.53 1.68
CA ALA A 90 -22.60 6.05 2.98
C ALA A 90 -22.84 4.94 4.03
N GLY A 91 -22.74 3.67 3.64
CA GLY A 91 -22.91 2.52 4.52
C GLY A 91 -21.80 2.40 5.56
N GLU A 92 -22.07 1.65 6.64
CA GLU A 92 -21.15 1.46 7.77
C GLU A 92 -19.87 0.68 7.41
N GLU A 93 -19.87 -0.03 6.29
CA GLU A 93 -18.71 -0.72 5.76
C GLU A 93 -17.60 0.23 5.25
N TYR A 94 -17.93 1.50 5.03
CA TYR A 94 -16.99 2.53 4.58
C TYR A 94 -16.82 3.59 5.67
N SER A 95 -15.56 3.93 5.96
CA SER A 95 -15.28 4.98 6.93
C SER A 95 -15.31 6.36 6.28
N SER A 96 -15.90 7.34 6.97
CA SER A 96 -15.80 8.73 6.58
C SER A 96 -14.41 9.28 6.87
N VAL A 97 -13.72 9.78 5.85
CA VAL A 97 -12.34 10.28 5.95
C VAL A 97 -12.23 11.80 5.95
N GLY A 98 -13.31 12.47 6.34
CA GLY A 98 -13.39 13.93 6.39
C GLY A 98 -14.23 14.50 5.26
N SER A 99 -13.85 15.67 4.76
CA SER A 99 -14.53 16.35 3.66
C SER A 99 -13.63 16.47 2.43
N LEU A 100 -14.19 16.94 1.30
CA LEU A 100 -13.42 17.18 0.08
C LEU A 100 -12.32 18.25 0.25
N LYS A 101 -12.38 19.06 1.31
CA LYS A 101 -11.40 20.13 1.58
C LYS A 101 -10.52 19.86 2.78
N GLU A 102 -11.01 19.08 3.73
CA GLU A 102 -10.34 18.81 5.00
C GLU A 102 -10.31 17.30 5.26
N PRO A 103 -9.21 16.63 4.91
CA PRO A 103 -8.98 15.23 5.27
C PRO A 103 -8.96 15.04 6.79
N ASN A 104 -9.56 13.98 7.29
CA ASN A 104 -9.44 13.58 8.68
C ASN A 104 -8.23 12.63 8.82
N MET A 105 -7.08 13.19 9.15
CA MET A 105 -5.81 12.45 9.24
C MET A 105 -5.86 11.31 10.24
N GLU A 106 -6.53 11.49 11.39
CA GLU A 106 -6.69 10.46 12.41
C GLU A 106 -7.44 9.24 11.85
N LYS A 107 -8.56 9.47 11.16
CA LYS A 107 -9.33 8.40 10.52
C LYS A 107 -8.56 7.71 9.40
N ILE A 108 -7.84 8.45 8.60
CA ILE A 108 -6.99 7.89 7.54
C ILE A 108 -5.89 7.01 8.16
N PHE A 109 -5.24 7.50 9.21
CA PHE A 109 -4.21 6.75 9.93
C PHE A 109 -4.76 5.44 10.54
N GLU A 110 -5.94 5.49 11.21
CA GLU A 110 -6.62 4.31 11.73
C GLU A 110 -6.92 3.26 10.66
N LEU A 111 -7.29 3.70 9.46
CA LEU A 111 -7.58 2.81 8.33
C LEU A 111 -6.34 2.12 7.78
N ASN A 112 -5.14 2.64 8.04
CA ASN A 112 -3.88 2.13 7.52
C ASN A 112 -3.96 1.76 6.02
N PRO A 113 -4.27 2.74 5.14
CA PRO A 113 -4.44 2.49 3.72
C PRO A 113 -3.11 2.15 3.05
N ASP A 114 -3.16 1.38 1.98
CA ASP A 114 -2.03 1.12 1.08
C ASP A 114 -2.13 1.94 -0.22
N LEU A 115 -3.23 2.66 -0.40
CA LEU A 115 -3.43 3.62 -1.49
C LEU A 115 -4.41 4.71 -1.05
N ILE A 116 -4.01 5.96 -1.27
CA ILE A 116 -4.88 7.14 -1.10
C ILE A 116 -4.97 7.86 -2.43
N ILE A 117 -6.19 8.03 -2.94
CA ILE A 117 -6.45 8.74 -4.20
C ILE A 117 -7.03 10.11 -3.88
N ILE A 118 -6.31 11.14 -4.27
CA ILE A 118 -6.68 12.55 -4.07
C ILE A 118 -6.89 13.27 -5.40
N SER A 119 -7.52 14.44 -5.34
CA SER A 119 -7.63 15.38 -6.45
C SER A 119 -6.94 16.70 -6.10
N GLY A 120 -6.97 17.67 -6.99
CA GLY A 120 -6.39 19.00 -6.75
C GLY A 120 -6.88 19.70 -5.48
N ARG A 121 -8.08 19.33 -4.96
CA ARG A 121 -8.59 19.89 -3.71
C ARG A 121 -7.80 19.52 -2.47
N GLN A 122 -7.10 18.38 -2.50
CA GLN A 122 -6.28 17.89 -1.40
C GLN A 122 -4.78 18.04 -1.68
N ALA A 123 -4.38 18.79 -2.71
CA ALA A 123 -2.97 18.96 -3.08
C ALA A 123 -2.11 19.50 -1.94
N ASP A 124 -2.62 20.41 -1.12
CA ASP A 124 -1.91 20.98 0.03
C ASP A 124 -1.61 19.93 1.14
N TYR A 125 -2.35 18.83 1.15
CA TYR A 125 -2.17 17.71 2.10
C TYR A 125 -1.29 16.58 1.56
N TYR A 126 -0.81 16.68 0.30
CA TYR A 126 -0.07 15.61 -0.35
C TYR A 126 1.13 15.11 0.48
N GLU A 127 1.95 16.02 1.00
CA GLU A 127 3.12 15.71 1.83
C GLU A 127 2.76 14.94 3.11
N GLU A 128 1.62 15.26 3.71
CA GLU A 128 1.14 14.63 4.94
C GLU A 128 0.51 13.27 4.66
N LEU A 129 -0.25 13.16 3.58
CA LEU A 129 -0.90 11.93 3.14
C LEU A 129 0.08 10.89 2.57
N SER A 130 1.31 11.31 2.22
CA SER A 130 2.34 10.45 1.63
C SER A 130 3.23 9.75 2.67
N LYS A 131 3.05 10.03 3.96
CA LYS A 131 3.85 9.48 5.08
C LYS A 131 3.27 8.17 5.58
#